data_efc968abb7f8d8181d0fee6005257d31
#
_entry.id   efc968abb7f8d8181d0fee6005257d31
#
_cell.length_a   1.000
_cell.length_b   1.000
_cell.length_c   1.000
_cell.angle_alpha   90.00
_cell.angle_beta   90.00
_cell.angle_gamma   90.00
#
_symmetry.space_group_name_H-M   'P 1'
#
loop_
_entity.id
_entity.type
_entity.pdbx_description
1 polymer ?
#
loop_
_entity_poly.entity_id
_entity_poly.type
_entity_poly.pdbx_seq_one_letter_code
_entity_poly.pdbx_strand_id
1 'polypeptide(L)'
;MSERPTGGAREGSLEAPTRHALAWKTPEFWDEAALAAELERVFDICHGCRRCFSLCNAFPVLFDHVDESPTGEVAAVPAAARWEVVDHCYLCDMCYMSKCPYVPPHPWNVDFPHLMLRAKAVRNRKEGVPFRDRLLS
;
A
#
# COMPACT_ATOMS: atom_id res chain seq x y z
N MET A 1 -28.72 9.16 -6.47
CA MET A 1 -28.58 8.39 -6.08
C MET A 1 -27.80 7.99 -5.60
N SER A 2 -27.76 7.99 -5.42
CA SER A 2 -27.20 7.66 -5.03
C SER A 2 -26.81 6.77 -4.26
N GLU A 3 -27.42 6.08 -3.65
CA GLU A 3 -26.86 5.22 -2.92
C GLU A 3 -26.21 4.29 -3.69
N ARG A 4 -25.08 4.00 -3.30
CA ARG A 4 -24.26 3.15 -3.96
C ARG A 4 -24.53 1.79 -3.56
N PRO A 5 -24.92 0.94 -4.42
CA PRO A 5 -25.17 -0.43 -4.06
C PRO A 5 -23.89 -1.14 -3.70
N THR A 6 -24.04 -2.29 -3.09
CA THR A 6 -22.90 -3.08 -2.70
C THR A 6 -22.01 -3.41 -3.86
N GLY A 7 -22.54 -3.54 -5.06
CA GLY A 7 -21.74 -3.82 -6.22
C GLY A 7 -20.68 -2.77 -6.49
N GLY A 8 -20.94 -1.52 -6.08
CA GLY A 8 -19.96 -0.48 -6.26
C GLY A 8 -18.67 -0.73 -5.52
N ALA A 9 -18.76 -1.43 -4.39
CA ALA A 9 -17.57 -1.71 -3.61
C ALA A 9 -16.60 -2.63 -4.34
N ARG A 10 -17.12 -3.52 -5.20
CA ARG A 10 -16.25 -4.44 -5.91
C ARG A 10 -15.76 -3.90 -7.23
N GLU A 11 -16.45 -2.91 -7.77
CA GLU A 11 -16.15 -2.42 -9.09
C GLU A 11 -15.33 -1.13 -9.10
N GLY A 12 -14.98 -0.65 -7.94
CA GLY A 12 -14.28 0.61 -7.85
C GLY A 12 -15.23 1.78 -7.78
N SER A 13 -14.71 2.98 -7.99
CA SER A 13 -15.49 4.19 -7.85
C SER A 13 -15.09 5.19 -8.91
N LEU A 14 -16.08 5.93 -9.43
CA LEU A 14 -15.84 7.03 -10.35
C LEU A 14 -15.79 8.38 -9.63
N GLU A 15 -15.95 8.38 -8.32
CA GLU A 15 -15.94 9.63 -7.57
C GLU A 15 -14.52 10.16 -7.44
N ALA A 16 -14.41 11.47 -7.28
CA ALA A 16 -13.11 12.09 -7.08
C ALA A 16 -12.45 11.55 -5.83
N PRO A 17 -11.14 11.29 -5.87
CA PRO A 17 -10.45 10.75 -4.69
C PRO A 17 -10.54 11.71 -3.50
N THR A 18 -10.69 11.13 -2.32
CA THR A 18 -10.69 11.88 -1.07
C THR A 18 -9.60 11.29 -0.19
N ARG A 19 -8.50 12.01 0.00
CA ARG A 19 -7.36 11.47 0.71
C ARG A 19 -7.42 11.80 2.18
N HIS A 20 -7.20 10.77 3.00
CA HIS A 20 -7.15 10.95 4.45
C HIS A 20 -5.73 11.32 4.87
N ALA A 21 -5.62 12.14 5.91
CA ALA A 21 -4.32 12.49 6.45
C ALA A 21 -3.68 11.26 7.10
N LEU A 22 -2.34 11.25 7.12
CA LEU A 22 -1.62 10.20 7.84
C LEU A 22 -1.88 10.34 9.34
N ALA A 23 -2.20 9.22 9.98
CA ALA A 23 -2.50 9.19 11.41
C ALA A 23 -1.24 8.98 12.24
N TRP A 24 -0.15 9.68 11.91
CA TRP A 24 1.16 9.46 12.50
C TRP A 24 1.23 9.76 13.99
N LYS A 25 0.24 10.43 14.54
CA LYS A 25 0.20 10.71 15.96
C LYS A 25 -0.48 9.62 16.78
N THR A 26 -1.07 8.62 16.13
CA THR A 26 -1.73 7.54 16.86
C THR A 26 -0.78 6.37 17.06
N PRO A 27 -0.92 5.62 18.17
CA PRO A 27 -0.06 4.46 18.39
C PRO A 27 -0.22 3.40 17.29
N GLU A 28 -1.42 3.26 16.75
CA GLU A 28 -1.68 2.24 15.75
C GLU A 28 -0.84 2.45 14.50
N PHE A 29 -0.57 3.69 14.14
CA PHE A 29 0.25 4.00 12.99
C PHE A 29 1.62 3.31 13.08
N TRP A 30 2.18 3.23 14.29
CA TRP A 30 3.52 2.71 14.54
C TRP A 30 3.53 1.25 14.95
N ASP A 31 2.36 0.63 15.09
CA ASP A 31 2.25 -0.76 15.49
C ASP A 31 2.64 -1.66 14.32
N GLU A 32 3.68 -2.46 14.49
CA GLU A 32 4.19 -3.30 13.41
C GLU A 32 3.20 -4.38 12.99
N ALA A 33 2.45 -4.94 13.94
CA ALA A 33 1.46 -5.95 13.60
C ALA A 33 0.33 -5.36 12.79
N ALA A 34 -0.13 -4.15 13.16
CA ALA A 34 -1.17 -3.48 12.40
C ALA A 34 -0.68 -3.12 11.00
N LEU A 35 0.57 -2.69 10.89
CA LEU A 35 1.16 -2.38 9.59
C LEU A 35 1.25 -3.63 8.72
N ALA A 36 1.69 -4.75 9.29
CA ALA A 36 1.79 -5.99 8.53
C ALA A 36 0.44 -6.43 8.00
N ALA A 37 -0.61 -6.32 8.82
CA ALA A 37 -1.96 -6.67 8.40
C ALA A 37 -2.44 -5.76 7.27
N GLU A 38 -2.14 -4.48 7.37
CA GLU A 38 -2.56 -3.54 6.35
C GLU A 38 -1.80 -3.74 5.04
N LEU A 39 -0.50 -4.05 5.12
CA LEU A 39 0.27 -4.39 3.92
C LEU A 39 -0.33 -5.60 3.23
N GLU A 40 -0.67 -6.63 3.98
CA GLU A 40 -1.27 -7.81 3.39
C GLU A 40 -2.61 -7.50 2.75
N ARG A 41 -3.45 -6.72 3.43
CA ARG A 41 -4.76 -6.35 2.90
C ARG A 41 -4.65 -5.61 1.58
N VAL A 42 -3.81 -4.58 1.54
CA VAL A 42 -3.67 -3.75 0.34
C VAL A 42 -2.97 -4.52 -0.77
N PHE A 43 -1.92 -5.27 -0.44
CA PHE A 43 -1.23 -6.06 -1.45
C PHE A 43 -2.16 -7.09 -2.09
N ASP A 44 -3.08 -7.65 -1.30
CA ASP A 44 -4.05 -8.62 -1.82
C ASP A 44 -5.00 -7.95 -2.82
N ILE A 45 -5.44 -6.73 -2.50
CA ILE A 45 -6.28 -5.97 -3.43
C ILE A 45 -5.51 -5.64 -4.71
N CYS A 46 -4.26 -5.21 -4.56
CA CYS A 46 -3.43 -4.86 -5.72
C CYS A 46 -3.18 -6.08 -6.60
N HIS A 47 -2.90 -7.23 -5.98
CA HIS A 47 -2.69 -8.47 -6.70
C HIS A 47 -3.93 -8.87 -7.50
N GLY A 48 -5.10 -8.73 -6.88
CA GLY A 48 -6.34 -9.07 -7.57
C GLY A 48 -6.66 -8.14 -8.71
N CYS A 49 -6.23 -6.89 -8.62
CA CYS A 49 -6.56 -5.87 -9.62
C CYS A 49 -5.51 -5.74 -10.72
N ARG A 50 -4.26 -5.64 -10.36
CA ARG A 50 -3.07 -5.56 -11.23
C ARG A 50 -3.08 -4.42 -12.25
N ARG A 51 -3.91 -3.40 -12.05
CA ARG A 51 -3.97 -2.29 -13.01
C ARG A 51 -2.67 -1.49 -13.06
N CYS A 52 -1.92 -1.47 -11.98
CA CYS A 52 -0.72 -0.64 -11.88
C CYS A 52 0.55 -1.36 -12.32
N PHE A 53 0.42 -2.51 -12.97
CA PHE A 53 1.57 -3.34 -13.34
C PHE A 53 2.67 -2.54 -14.05
N SER A 54 2.30 -1.69 -14.99
CA SER A 54 3.27 -0.96 -15.80
C SER A 54 3.60 0.43 -15.26
N LEU A 55 3.09 0.78 -14.09
CA LEU A 55 3.22 2.14 -13.58
C LEU A 55 4.58 2.42 -12.94
N CYS A 56 5.08 1.46 -12.15
CA CYS A 56 6.37 1.62 -11.50
C CYS A 56 6.93 0.23 -11.15
N ASN A 57 8.15 0.20 -10.59
CA ASN A 57 8.80 -1.08 -10.30
C ASN A 57 8.19 -1.81 -9.11
N ALA A 58 7.52 -1.12 -8.20
CA ALA A 58 6.99 -1.76 -7.00
C ALA A 58 5.95 -2.83 -7.33
N PHE A 59 5.10 -2.57 -8.30
CA PHE A 59 4.02 -3.51 -8.61
C PHE A 59 4.51 -4.78 -9.30
N PRO A 60 5.40 -4.72 -10.30
CA PRO A 60 5.97 -5.97 -10.83
C PRO A 60 6.68 -6.79 -9.77
N VAL A 61 7.40 -6.15 -8.85
CA VAL A 61 8.07 -6.85 -7.77
C VAL A 61 7.04 -7.58 -6.90
N LEU A 62 5.96 -6.90 -6.53
CA LEU A 62 4.90 -7.52 -5.75
C LEU A 62 4.30 -8.71 -6.48
N PHE A 63 3.94 -8.51 -7.74
CA PHE A 63 3.22 -9.54 -8.50
C PHE A 63 4.12 -10.76 -8.75
N ASP A 64 5.41 -10.52 -9.00
CA ASP A 64 6.35 -11.63 -9.19
C ASP A 64 6.49 -12.45 -7.92
N HIS A 65 6.58 -11.79 -6.75
CA HIS A 65 6.68 -12.54 -5.50
C HIS A 65 5.42 -13.34 -5.22
N VAL A 66 4.25 -12.80 -5.54
CA VAL A 66 3.00 -13.55 -5.36
C VAL A 66 2.96 -14.74 -6.31
N ASP A 67 3.30 -14.53 -7.57
CA ASP A 67 3.24 -15.59 -8.57
C ASP A 67 4.26 -16.70 -8.28
N GLU A 68 5.38 -16.36 -7.66
CA GLU A 68 6.41 -17.34 -7.32
C GLU A 68 6.18 -17.98 -5.97
N SER A 69 5.19 -17.53 -5.20
CA SER A 69 4.92 -18.09 -3.90
C SER A 69 4.28 -19.48 -4.03
N PRO A 70 4.39 -20.32 -3.00
CA PRO A 70 3.86 -21.69 -3.09
C PRO A 70 2.38 -21.78 -3.41
N THR A 71 1.58 -20.83 -2.95
CA THR A 71 0.13 -20.88 -3.14
C THR A 71 -0.39 -19.85 -4.13
N GLY A 72 0.47 -18.93 -4.60
CA GLY A 72 0.00 -17.82 -5.44
C GLY A 72 -0.82 -16.80 -4.69
N GLU A 73 -0.64 -16.72 -3.36
CA GLU A 73 -1.38 -15.80 -2.51
C GLU A 73 -0.44 -14.88 -1.77
N VAL A 74 -0.89 -13.67 -1.48
CA VAL A 74 -0.09 -12.70 -0.74
C VAL A 74 0.32 -13.24 0.62
N ALA A 75 -0.57 -14.03 1.26
CA ALA A 75 -0.27 -14.58 2.58
C ALA A 75 0.97 -15.47 2.57
N ALA A 76 1.32 -16.07 1.43
CA ALA A 76 2.49 -16.93 1.33
C ALA A 76 3.78 -16.17 1.02
N VAL A 77 3.70 -14.85 0.79
CA VAL A 77 4.88 -14.04 0.48
C VAL A 77 5.61 -13.72 1.78
N PRO A 78 6.92 -14.02 1.88
CA PRO A 78 7.66 -13.72 3.12
C PRO A 78 7.74 -12.22 3.40
N ALA A 79 7.94 -11.88 4.67
CA ALA A 79 8.02 -10.49 5.08
C ALA A 79 9.13 -9.73 4.34
N ALA A 80 10.29 -10.37 4.15
CA ALA A 80 11.40 -9.73 3.46
C ALA A 80 11.02 -9.33 2.03
N ALA A 81 10.26 -10.18 1.35
CA ALA A 81 9.82 -9.87 -0.01
C ALA A 81 8.81 -8.73 -0.02
N ARG A 82 7.95 -8.65 1.00
CA ARG A 82 7.03 -7.54 1.10
C ARG A 82 7.77 -6.21 1.28
N TRP A 83 8.84 -6.23 2.08
CA TRP A 83 9.64 -5.02 2.26
C TRP A 83 10.37 -4.62 1.00
N GLU A 84 10.70 -5.59 0.14
CA GLU A 84 11.28 -5.25 -1.15
C GLU A 84 10.32 -4.42 -2.00
N VAL A 85 9.03 -4.73 -1.93
CA VAL A 85 8.01 -3.92 -2.62
C VAL A 85 8.04 -2.49 -2.09
N VAL A 86 8.12 -2.34 -0.77
CA VAL A 86 8.19 -1.01 -0.14
C VAL A 86 9.40 -0.25 -0.64
N ASP A 87 10.55 -0.93 -0.75
CA ASP A 87 11.78 -0.29 -1.19
C ASP A 87 11.69 0.22 -2.63
N HIS A 88 10.92 -0.43 -3.46
CA HIS A 88 10.78 -0.01 -4.86
C HIS A 88 9.76 1.10 -5.07
N CYS A 89 9.05 1.51 -4.03
CA CYS A 89 8.08 2.60 -4.14
C CYS A 89 8.77 3.93 -3.90
N TYR A 90 8.64 4.84 -4.86
CA TYR A 90 9.25 6.16 -4.78
C TYR A 90 8.27 7.25 -4.35
N LEU A 91 7.07 6.86 -3.90
CA LEU A 91 6.09 7.79 -3.34
C LEU A 91 5.65 8.89 -4.33
N CYS A 92 5.55 8.54 -5.60
CA CYS A 92 5.19 9.52 -6.63
C CYS A 92 3.70 9.77 -6.75
N ASP A 93 2.86 8.98 -6.06
CA ASP A 93 1.40 9.13 -6.03
C ASP A 93 0.68 8.82 -7.35
N MET A 94 1.37 8.40 -8.38
CA MET A 94 0.71 8.14 -9.66
C MET A 94 -0.36 7.06 -9.56
N CYS A 95 -0.11 6.02 -8.76
CA CYS A 95 -1.11 4.96 -8.59
C CYS A 95 -2.38 5.48 -7.94
N TYR A 96 -2.24 6.42 -6.98
CA TYR A 96 -3.38 7.01 -6.32
C TYR A 96 -4.14 7.94 -7.28
N MET A 97 -3.40 8.79 -7.99
CA MET A 97 -4.02 9.84 -8.78
C MET A 97 -4.62 9.36 -10.09
N SER A 98 -4.03 8.32 -10.70
CA SER A 98 -4.36 7.98 -12.07
C SER A 98 -4.93 6.59 -12.29
N LYS A 99 -4.66 5.64 -11.40
CA LYS A 99 -4.94 4.25 -11.73
C LYS A 99 -5.85 3.52 -10.76
N CYS A 100 -5.73 3.75 -9.45
CA CYS A 100 -6.41 2.92 -8.47
C CYS A 100 -7.87 3.27 -8.34
N PRO A 101 -8.79 2.34 -8.64
CA PRO A 101 -10.22 2.62 -8.49
C PRO A 101 -10.72 2.44 -7.05
N TYR A 102 -9.84 2.01 -6.14
CA TYR A 102 -10.24 1.67 -4.77
C TYR A 102 -9.80 2.70 -3.75
N VAL A 103 -9.34 3.87 -4.22
CA VAL A 103 -8.97 4.94 -3.30
C VAL A 103 -10.21 5.54 -2.64
N PRO A 104 -10.07 6.16 -1.47
CA PRO A 104 -11.23 6.79 -0.85
C PRO A 104 -11.91 7.74 -1.84
N PRO A 105 -13.24 7.83 -1.85
CA PRO A 105 -14.17 7.32 -0.84
C PRO A 105 -14.62 5.87 -1.02
N HIS A 106 -13.94 5.10 -1.84
CA HIS A 106 -14.30 3.69 -1.99
C HIS A 106 -14.19 2.97 -0.64
N PRO A 107 -15.13 2.05 -0.32
CA PRO A 107 -15.09 1.38 0.98
C PRO A 107 -13.81 0.61 1.27
N TRP A 108 -13.09 0.17 0.25
CA TRP A 108 -11.84 -0.53 0.46
C TRP A 108 -10.71 0.39 0.92
N ASN A 109 -10.85 1.69 0.71
CA ASN A 109 -9.99 2.70 1.32
C ASN A 109 -8.51 2.40 1.07
N VAL A 110 -8.14 2.25 -0.19
CA VAL A 110 -6.76 1.95 -0.56
C VAL A 110 -6.00 3.25 -0.83
N ASP A 111 -4.87 3.42 -0.16
CA ASP A 111 -3.95 4.53 -0.43
C ASP A 111 -2.55 3.94 -0.39
N PHE A 112 -2.12 3.38 -1.51
CA PHE A 112 -0.84 2.68 -1.60
C PHE A 112 0.34 3.60 -1.23
N PRO A 113 0.43 4.83 -1.77
CA PRO A 113 1.56 5.68 -1.40
C PRO A 113 1.63 6.01 0.08
N HIS A 114 0.49 6.31 0.72
CA HIS A 114 0.49 6.59 2.15
C HIS A 114 0.85 5.35 2.97
N LEU A 115 0.42 4.17 2.53
CA LEU A 115 0.80 2.93 3.19
C LEU A 115 2.32 2.71 3.07
N MET A 116 2.88 2.97 1.89
CA MET A 116 4.32 2.84 1.71
C MET A 116 5.08 3.86 2.56
N LEU A 117 4.57 5.07 2.65
CA LEU A 117 5.18 6.10 3.50
C LEU A 117 5.14 5.67 4.97
N ARG A 118 4.00 5.14 5.42
CA ARG A 118 3.88 4.61 6.77
C ARG A 118 4.89 3.50 7.02
N ALA A 119 5.01 2.57 6.07
CA ALA A 119 5.95 1.47 6.22
C ALA A 119 7.38 1.96 6.31
N LYS A 120 7.76 2.91 5.45
CA LYS A 120 9.12 3.46 5.49
C LYS A 120 9.38 4.19 6.81
N ALA A 121 8.39 4.93 7.31
CA ALA A 121 8.53 5.65 8.57
C ALA A 121 8.69 4.69 9.75
N VAL A 122 7.89 3.63 9.80
CA VAL A 122 7.97 2.64 10.86
C VAL A 122 9.34 1.95 10.84
N ARG A 123 9.81 1.58 9.65
CA ARG A 123 11.12 0.93 9.53
C ARG A 123 12.24 1.85 9.98
N ASN A 124 12.21 3.11 9.58
CA ASN A 124 13.25 4.06 9.99
C ASN A 124 13.27 4.23 11.50
N ARG A 125 12.10 4.32 12.12
CA ARG A 125 12.02 4.47 13.57
C ARG A 125 12.56 3.24 14.28
N LYS A 126 12.21 2.05 13.79
CA LYS A 126 12.62 0.81 14.40
C LYS A 126 14.13 0.58 14.28
N GLU A 127 14.69 0.88 13.11
CA GLU A 127 16.11 0.62 12.87
C GLU A 127 17.01 1.67 13.48
N GLY A 128 16.46 2.78 13.92
CA GLY A 128 17.26 3.81 14.56
C GLY A 128 18.24 4.47 13.61
N VAL A 129 17.72 5.17 12.61
CA VAL A 129 18.56 5.86 11.63
C VAL A 129 19.56 6.74 12.37
N PRO A 130 20.88 6.64 12.05
CA PRO A 130 21.89 7.46 12.71
C PRO A 130 21.58 8.95 12.55
N PHE A 131 21.95 9.70 13.60
CA PHE A 131 21.67 11.14 13.63
C PHE A 131 22.24 11.84 12.39
N ARG A 132 23.45 11.46 11.97
CA ARG A 132 24.08 12.04 10.81
C ARG A 132 23.23 11.84 9.56
N ASP A 133 22.71 10.64 9.38
CA ASP A 133 21.89 10.33 8.22
C ASP A 133 20.60 11.13 8.24
N ARG A 134 20.04 11.35 9.43
CA ARG A 134 18.83 12.16 9.53
C ARG A 134 19.05 13.59 9.11
N LEU A 135 20.21 14.12 9.44
CA LEU A 135 20.53 15.49 9.03
C LEU A 135 20.71 15.62 7.52
N LEU A 136 21.19 14.57 6.89
CA LEU A 136 21.47 14.59 5.46
C LEU A 136 20.27 14.16 4.63
N SER A 137 19.26 13.57 5.26
CA SER A 137 18.05 13.18 4.55
C SER A 137 16.99 14.28 4.61
#